data_21fd242ea786bb1b409420ee6f29703f
#
_entry.id   21fd242ea786bb1b409420ee6f29703f
#
_cell.length_a   1.000
_cell.length_b   1.000
_cell.length_c   1.000
_cell.angle_alpha   90.00
_cell.angle_beta   90.00
_cell.angle_gamma   90.00
#
_symmetry.space_group_name_H-M   'P 1'
#
loop_
_entity.id
_entity.type
_entity.pdbx_description
1 polymer ?
#
loop_
_entity_poly.entity_id
_entity_poly.type
_entity_poly.pdbx_seq_one_letter_code
_entity_poly.pdbx_strand_id
1 'polypeptide(L)'
;MAAKEIAFGQKARNSILNGVNVLADAVKVTLGPRGRNVVIEKSFGSPTITKDGVTVAKEIELENKFENMGAQMVKEVASKTSDVAGDGTTTATVLAQAIYREGAKLVAAGHNPMDLKRGIDKAV
;
A
#
# COMPACT_ATOMS: atom_id res chain seq x y z
N MET A 1 -7.07 26.40 -8.31
CA MET A 1 -7.06 24.91 -8.37
C MET A 1 -5.77 24.42 -8.97
N ALA A 2 -5.11 23.50 -8.33
CA ALA A 2 -3.93 22.89 -8.92
C ALA A 2 -4.32 22.05 -10.15
N ALA A 3 -3.47 22.10 -11.19
CA ALA A 3 -3.65 21.26 -12.37
C ALA A 3 -3.53 19.78 -11.98
N LYS A 4 -4.32 18.94 -12.63
CA LYS A 4 -4.26 17.48 -12.45
C LYS A 4 -3.23 16.89 -13.42
N GLU A 5 -2.42 16.01 -12.92
CA GLU A 5 -1.48 15.24 -13.72
C GLU A 5 -2.12 13.92 -14.14
N ILE A 6 -1.93 13.54 -15.40
CA ILE A 6 -2.49 12.32 -15.96
C ILE A 6 -1.36 11.46 -16.49
N ALA A 7 -1.34 10.19 -16.14
CA ALA A 7 -0.43 9.21 -16.68
C ALA A 7 -1.17 7.97 -17.15
N PHE A 8 -0.61 7.27 -18.14
CA PHE A 8 -1.24 6.14 -18.78
C PHE A 8 -0.31 4.93 -18.84
N GLY A 9 -0.90 3.77 -18.99
CA GLY A 9 -0.23 2.54 -19.33
C GLY A 9 0.71 2.00 -18.25
N GLN A 10 1.77 1.34 -18.70
CA GLN A 10 2.70 0.64 -17.81
C GLN A 10 3.46 1.57 -16.88
N LYS A 11 3.77 2.79 -17.32
CA LYS A 11 4.46 3.78 -16.49
C LYS A 11 3.64 4.15 -15.25
N ALA A 12 2.34 4.41 -15.43
CA ALA A 12 1.43 4.70 -14.33
C ALA A 12 1.31 3.51 -13.37
N ARG A 13 1.14 2.31 -13.91
CA ARG A 13 1.06 1.08 -13.11
C ARG A 13 2.33 0.82 -12.31
N ASN A 14 3.50 1.05 -12.90
CA ASN A 14 4.79 0.88 -12.21
C ASN A 14 4.95 1.88 -11.05
N SER A 15 4.56 3.13 -11.26
CA SER A 15 4.61 4.14 -10.20
C SER A 15 3.69 3.79 -9.04
N ILE A 16 2.47 3.37 -9.33
CA ILE A 16 1.52 2.91 -8.30
C ILE A 16 2.07 1.70 -7.55
N LEU A 17 2.64 0.72 -8.26
CA LEU A 17 3.25 -0.45 -7.64
C LEU A 17 4.43 -0.08 -6.72
N ASN A 18 5.26 0.87 -7.13
CA ASN A 18 6.34 1.37 -6.28
C ASN A 18 5.81 1.97 -4.98
N GLY A 19 4.75 2.76 -5.05
CA GLY A 19 4.10 3.33 -3.88
C GLY A 19 3.51 2.28 -2.96
N VAL A 20 2.84 1.28 -3.52
CA VAL A 20 2.33 0.12 -2.78
C VAL A 20 3.46 -0.59 -2.05
N ASN A 21 4.57 -0.85 -2.74
CA ASN A 21 5.71 -1.55 -2.17
C ASN A 21 6.36 -0.74 -1.04
N VAL A 22 6.57 0.56 -1.22
CA VAL A 22 7.20 1.40 -0.20
C VAL A 22 6.40 1.35 1.10
N LEU A 23 5.10 1.55 1.02
CA LEU A 23 4.26 1.51 2.22
C LEU A 23 4.17 0.12 2.83
N ALA A 24 3.90 -0.90 2.02
CA ALA A 24 3.75 -2.27 2.50
C ALA A 24 5.05 -2.80 3.12
N ASP A 25 6.21 -2.50 2.53
CA ASP A 25 7.50 -2.93 3.08
C ASP A 25 7.81 -2.25 4.42
N ALA A 26 7.45 -0.98 4.57
CA ALA A 26 7.59 -0.28 5.85
C ALA A 26 6.69 -0.88 6.94
N VAL A 27 5.47 -1.25 6.60
CA VAL A 27 4.52 -1.87 7.54
C VAL A 27 4.91 -3.32 7.85
N LYS A 28 5.38 -4.05 6.85
CA LYS A 28 5.73 -5.48 6.96
C LYS A 28 6.78 -5.77 8.04
N VAL A 29 7.72 -4.87 8.28
CA VAL A 29 8.76 -5.06 9.28
C VAL A 29 8.22 -5.11 10.71
N THR A 30 7.00 -4.66 10.94
CA THR A 30 6.32 -4.71 12.24
C THR A 30 5.63 -6.06 12.51
N LEU A 31 5.55 -6.95 11.52
CA LEU A 31 4.75 -8.17 11.58
C LEU A 31 5.41 -9.26 12.42
N GLY A 32 4.60 -9.89 13.26
CA GLY A 32 4.95 -11.15 13.94
C GLY A 32 5.85 -10.99 15.16
N PRO A 33 6.28 -12.13 15.75
CA PRO A 33 7.06 -12.11 17.01
C PRO A 33 8.43 -11.47 16.87
N ARG A 34 8.98 -11.42 15.66
CA ARG A 34 10.23 -10.73 15.33
C ARG A 34 10.01 -9.34 14.72
N GLY A 35 8.80 -8.84 14.83
CA GLY A 35 8.47 -7.49 14.34
C GLY A 35 9.34 -6.43 15.00
N ARG A 36 9.76 -5.45 14.21
CA ARG A 36 10.66 -4.38 14.62
C ARG A 36 9.96 -3.04 14.67
N ASN A 37 10.53 -2.13 15.43
CA ASN A 37 10.08 -0.75 15.44
C ASN A 37 10.46 -0.05 14.13
N VAL A 38 9.61 0.88 13.72
CA VAL A 38 9.86 1.81 12.61
C VAL A 38 10.07 3.19 13.20
N VAL A 39 11.10 3.88 12.73
CA VAL A 39 11.36 5.28 13.07
C VAL A 39 10.85 6.15 11.95
N ILE A 40 9.94 7.06 12.26
CA ILE A 40 9.33 7.97 11.29
C ILE A 40 9.78 9.39 11.61
N GLU A 41 10.43 10.01 10.64
CA GLU A 41 10.82 11.41 10.72
C GLU A 41 9.58 12.32 10.68
N LYS A 42 9.59 13.36 11.48
CA LYS A 42 8.56 14.40 11.47
C LYS A 42 9.17 15.75 11.12
N SER A 43 8.42 16.55 10.38
CA SER A 43 8.83 17.92 10.05
C SER A 43 8.97 18.80 11.30
N PHE A 44 8.18 18.49 12.33
CA PHE A 44 8.20 19.18 13.62
C PHE A 44 8.19 18.17 14.76
N GLY A 45 9.06 18.38 15.74
CA GLY A 45 9.15 17.55 16.93
C GLY A 45 10.07 16.34 16.78
N SER A 46 10.01 15.46 17.76
CA SER A 46 10.83 14.25 17.81
C SER A 46 10.33 13.20 16.84
N PRO A 47 11.22 12.36 16.27
CA PRO A 47 10.80 11.21 15.46
C PRO A 47 9.83 10.31 16.23
N THR A 48 8.86 9.76 15.52
CA THR A 48 7.96 8.75 16.08
C THR A 48 8.58 7.37 15.93
N ILE A 49 8.66 6.63 17.02
CA ILE A 49 9.11 5.24 17.03
C ILE A 49 7.89 4.38 17.35
N THR A 50 7.54 3.48 16.46
CA THR A 50 6.35 2.65 16.63
C THR A 50 6.55 1.26 16.05
N LYS A 51 5.81 0.31 16.61
CA LYS A 51 5.71 -1.07 16.16
C LYS A 51 4.30 -1.34 15.59
N ASP A 52 3.41 -0.37 15.68
CA ASP A 52 2.05 -0.48 15.21
C ASP A 52 1.95 -0.21 13.71
N GLY A 53 1.54 -1.21 12.95
CA GLY A 53 1.45 -1.14 11.50
C GLY A 53 0.47 -0.08 10.99
N VAL A 54 -0.64 0.16 11.69
CA VAL A 54 -1.60 1.22 11.34
C VAL A 54 -0.95 2.60 11.45
N THR A 55 -0.25 2.84 12.55
CA THR A 55 0.44 4.11 12.78
C THR A 55 1.48 4.36 11.70
N VAL A 56 2.29 3.33 11.37
CA VAL A 56 3.27 3.42 10.28
C VAL A 56 2.58 3.76 8.96
N ALA A 57 1.52 3.06 8.62
CA ALA A 57 0.80 3.28 7.37
C ALA A 57 0.25 4.71 7.26
N LYS A 58 -0.30 5.25 8.34
CA LYS A 58 -0.89 6.59 8.35
C LYS A 58 0.12 7.72 8.16
N GLU A 59 1.37 7.52 8.57
CA GLU A 59 2.41 8.55 8.53
C GLU A 59 3.16 8.61 7.19
N ILE A 60 3.05 7.59 6.33
CA ILE A 60 3.80 7.55 5.07
C ILE A 60 3.14 8.40 4.00
N GLU A 61 3.91 9.36 3.50
CA GLU A 61 3.58 10.16 2.31
C GLU A 61 4.78 10.20 1.38
N LEU A 62 4.53 10.15 0.07
CA LEU A 62 5.57 10.14 -0.95
C LEU A 62 5.48 11.38 -1.82
N GLU A 63 6.64 11.90 -2.24
CA GLU A 63 6.72 13.09 -3.08
C GLU A 63 6.12 12.89 -4.47
N ASN A 64 6.41 11.76 -5.09
CA ASN A 64 5.86 11.44 -6.41
C ASN A 64 4.36 11.18 -6.28
N LYS A 65 3.54 11.91 -7.05
CA LYS A 65 2.08 11.87 -6.97
C LYS A 65 1.50 10.49 -7.25
N PHE A 66 2.02 9.78 -8.25
CA PHE A 66 1.52 8.45 -8.62
C PHE A 66 1.96 7.37 -7.63
N GLU A 67 3.18 7.45 -7.15
CA GLU A 67 3.64 6.58 -6.06
C GLU A 67 2.82 6.81 -4.79
N ASN A 68 2.54 8.07 -4.47
CA ASN A 68 1.70 8.41 -3.31
C ASN A 68 0.27 7.89 -3.48
N MET A 69 -0.28 7.85 -4.68
CA MET A 69 -1.58 7.22 -4.93
C MET A 69 -1.58 5.75 -4.56
N GLY A 70 -0.54 5.01 -4.94
CA GLY A 70 -0.38 3.61 -4.54
C GLY A 70 -0.28 3.45 -3.03
N ALA A 71 0.51 4.29 -2.38
CA ALA A 71 0.62 4.30 -0.93
C ALA A 71 -0.72 4.59 -0.24
N GLN A 72 -1.48 5.57 -0.74
CA GLN A 72 -2.79 5.92 -0.19
C GLN A 72 -3.81 4.78 -0.34
N MET A 73 -3.79 4.03 -1.45
CA MET A 73 -4.65 2.86 -1.63
C MET A 73 -4.40 1.79 -0.56
N VAL A 74 -3.15 1.50 -0.27
CA VAL A 74 -2.79 0.53 0.78
C VAL A 74 -3.10 1.08 2.18
N LYS A 75 -2.90 2.37 2.38
CA LYS A 75 -3.31 3.05 3.62
C LYS A 75 -4.82 2.88 3.89
N GLU A 76 -5.64 2.99 2.86
CA GLU A 76 -7.09 2.73 2.95
C GLU A 76 -7.39 1.29 3.37
N VAL A 77 -6.71 0.31 2.79
CA VAL A 77 -6.85 -1.10 3.18
C VAL A 77 -6.55 -1.28 4.66
N ALA A 78 -5.44 -0.72 5.12
CA ALA A 78 -5.04 -0.79 6.53
C ALA A 78 -6.07 -0.16 7.46
N SER A 79 -6.52 1.06 7.12
CA SER A 79 -7.51 1.78 7.93
C SER A 79 -8.85 1.07 7.99
N LYS A 80 -9.34 0.60 6.85
CA LYS A 80 -10.62 -0.12 6.78
C LYS A 80 -10.59 -1.43 7.56
N THR A 81 -9.49 -2.16 7.50
CA THR A 81 -9.32 -3.38 8.29
C THR A 81 -9.35 -3.08 9.79
N SER A 82 -8.68 -2.02 10.21
CA SER A 82 -8.71 -1.55 11.59
C SER A 82 -10.12 -1.17 12.05
N ASP A 83 -10.86 -0.45 11.21
CA ASP A 83 -12.22 0.01 11.52
C ASP A 83 -13.22 -1.16 11.66
N VAL A 84 -13.09 -2.17 10.80
CA VAL A 84 -14.02 -3.32 10.77
C VAL A 84 -13.66 -4.39 11.80
N ALA A 85 -12.38 -4.72 11.92
CA ALA A 85 -11.93 -5.86 12.74
C ALA A 85 -11.12 -5.46 13.98
N GLY A 86 -10.59 -4.25 14.03
CA GLY A 86 -9.73 -3.78 15.13
C GLY A 86 -8.37 -4.46 15.19
N ASP A 87 -8.07 -5.36 14.25
CA ASP A 87 -6.82 -6.14 14.20
C ASP A 87 -6.58 -6.63 12.76
N GLY A 88 -5.40 -7.20 12.52
CA GLY A 88 -5.05 -7.78 11.23
C GLY A 88 -4.60 -6.77 10.18
N THR A 89 -4.32 -5.54 10.56
CA THR A 89 -3.94 -4.44 9.67
C THR A 89 -2.68 -4.73 8.88
N THR A 90 -1.63 -5.23 9.52
CA THR A 90 -0.37 -5.57 8.86
C THR A 90 -0.56 -6.74 7.91
N THR A 91 -1.30 -7.75 8.30
CA THR A 91 -1.64 -8.90 7.45
C THR A 91 -2.40 -8.46 6.21
N ALA A 92 -3.41 -7.61 6.37
CA ALA A 92 -4.19 -7.07 5.24
C ALA A 92 -3.30 -6.27 4.28
N THR A 93 -2.37 -5.48 4.80
CA THR A 93 -1.41 -4.71 4.00
C THR A 93 -0.48 -5.63 3.18
N VAL A 94 0.03 -6.68 3.80
CA VAL A 94 0.88 -7.68 3.12
C VAL A 94 0.10 -8.40 2.02
N LEU A 95 -1.14 -8.78 2.28
CA LEU A 95 -2.02 -9.41 1.29
C LEU A 95 -2.34 -8.46 0.14
N ALA A 96 -2.65 -7.20 0.42
CA ALA A 96 -2.91 -6.20 -0.62
C ALA A 96 -1.70 -6.01 -1.53
N GLN A 97 -0.49 -5.94 -0.98
CA GLN A 97 0.74 -5.88 -1.76
C GLN A 97 0.89 -7.11 -2.67
N ALA A 98 0.71 -8.30 -2.13
CA ALA A 98 0.87 -9.55 -2.87
C ALA A 98 -0.15 -9.65 -4.02
N ILE A 99 -1.42 -9.34 -3.75
CA ILE A 99 -2.49 -9.38 -4.75
C ILE A 99 -2.21 -8.36 -5.86
N TYR A 100 -1.87 -7.13 -5.50
CA TYR A 100 -1.59 -6.09 -6.49
C TYR A 100 -0.36 -6.43 -7.34
N ARG A 101 0.72 -6.87 -6.72
CA ARG A 101 1.96 -7.21 -7.42
C ARG A 101 1.75 -8.36 -8.41
N GLU A 102 1.10 -9.42 -8.00
CA GLU A 102 0.81 -10.57 -8.89
C GLU A 102 -0.18 -10.18 -10.00
N GLY A 103 -1.21 -9.41 -9.67
CA GLY A 103 -2.16 -8.88 -10.64
C GLY A 103 -1.49 -7.96 -11.67
N ALA A 104 -0.60 -7.10 -11.24
CA ALA A 104 0.15 -6.21 -12.14
C ALA A 104 1.02 -6.98 -13.14
N LYS A 105 1.64 -8.09 -12.71
CA LYS A 105 2.38 -8.98 -13.61
C LYS A 105 1.49 -9.57 -14.70
N LEU A 106 0.30 -10.02 -14.34
CA LEU A 106 -0.65 -10.61 -15.28
C LEU A 106 -1.14 -9.57 -16.29
N VAL A 107 -1.45 -8.37 -15.85
CA VAL A 107 -1.85 -7.28 -16.74
C VAL A 107 -0.71 -6.90 -17.70
N ALA A 108 0.52 -6.82 -17.22
CA ALA A 108 1.71 -6.57 -18.05
C ALA A 108 1.93 -7.68 -19.08
N ALA A 109 1.55 -8.92 -18.76
CA ALA A 109 1.62 -10.07 -19.67
C ALA A 109 0.45 -10.14 -20.67
N GLY A 110 -0.50 -9.20 -20.63
CA GLY A 110 -1.60 -9.10 -21.58
C GLY A 110 -2.94 -9.65 -21.12
N HIS A 111 -3.05 -10.08 -19.85
CA HIS A 111 -4.34 -10.52 -19.31
C HIS A 111 -5.31 -9.34 -19.15
N ASN A 112 -6.59 -9.60 -19.34
CA ASN A 112 -7.64 -8.59 -19.20
C ASN A 112 -7.86 -8.25 -17.72
N PRO A 113 -7.68 -6.96 -17.31
CA PRO A 113 -7.88 -6.54 -15.93
C PRO A 113 -9.27 -6.82 -15.37
N MET A 114 -10.32 -6.75 -16.21
CA MET A 114 -11.69 -7.01 -15.78
C MET A 114 -11.93 -8.48 -15.48
N ASP A 115 -11.31 -9.38 -16.24
CA ASP A 115 -11.37 -10.81 -15.97
C ASP A 115 -10.63 -11.17 -14.70
N LEU A 116 -9.48 -10.51 -14.48
CA LEU A 116 -8.71 -10.64 -13.24
C LEU A 116 -9.55 -10.20 -12.02
N LYS A 117 -10.25 -9.06 -12.13
CA LYS A 117 -11.16 -8.59 -11.08
C LYS A 117 -12.26 -9.60 -10.77
N ARG A 118 -12.88 -10.18 -11.80
CA ARG A 118 -13.91 -11.22 -11.61
C ARG A 118 -13.35 -12.44 -10.89
N GLY A 119 -12.12 -12.84 -11.22
CA GLY A 119 -11.44 -13.94 -10.53
C GLY A 119 -11.18 -13.64 -9.05
N ILE A 120 -10.74 -12.43 -8.73
CA ILE A 120 -10.54 -11.97 -7.35
C ILE A 120 -11.86 -11.99 -6.58
N ASP A 121 -12.92 -11.41 -7.17
CA ASP A 121 -14.25 -11.37 -6.55
C ASP A 121 -14.80 -12.77 -6.28
N LYS A 122 -14.57 -13.71 -7.21
CA LYS A 122 -14.96 -15.11 -7.04
C LYS A 122 -14.16 -15.82 -5.95
N ALA A 123 -12.88 -15.51 -5.83
CA ALA A 123 -12.02 -16.09 -4.80
C ALA A 123 -12.37 -15.60 -3.40
N VAL A 124 -12.81 -14.35 -3.26
CA VAL A 124 -13.24 -13.75 -1.99
C VAL A 124 -14.58 -14.32 -1.53
#